data_077c4d56e13be3fef722b7f97bafa845
#
_entry.id   077c4d56e13be3fef722b7f97bafa845
#
_cell.length_a   1.000
_cell.length_b   1.000
_cell.length_c   1.000
_cell.angle_alpha   90.00
_cell.angle_beta   90.00
_cell.angle_gamma   90.00
#
_symmetry.space_group_name_H-M   'P 1'
#
loop_
_entity.id
_entity.type
_entity.pdbx_description
1 polymer ?
#
loop_
_entity_poly.entity_id
_entity_poly.type
_entity_poly.pdbx_seq_one_letter_code
_entity_poly.pdbx_strand_id
1 'polypeptide(L)'
;MATYKIFSVPALAALFAPAATMGLCPWAMAELPAASGMDLSEADRTAVFKAAGALQRKGMWVICADDPNTSGATIETVRDLNGDGRPEAVVTESGTFCYGFTGTAFQLLSKQANGSWRVMSSNNGIPQFLKTRGVGGWPDISVGGPGFCFPVERWNGKAYELHRFEYEGKRCKPPR
;
A
#
# COMPACT_ATOMS: atom_id res chain seq x y z
N MET A 1 12.76 -73.14 -72.99
CA MET A 1 13.65 -72.48 -72.07
C MET A 1 13.31 -71.02 -72.11
N ALA A 2 12.55 -70.54 -71.10
CA ALA A 2 12.08 -69.15 -71.03
C ALA A 2 12.83 -68.44 -69.98
N THR A 3 13.61 -67.42 -70.28
CA THR A 3 14.36 -66.57 -69.40
C THR A 3 13.49 -65.43 -68.87
N TYR A 4 13.27 -65.41 -67.58
CA TYR A 4 12.49 -64.41 -66.87
C TYR A 4 13.38 -63.18 -66.54
N LYS A 5 13.04 -62.00 -67.08
CA LYS A 5 13.70 -60.76 -66.78
C LYS A 5 13.07 -60.17 -65.51
N ILE A 6 13.89 -59.98 -64.48
CA ILE A 6 13.50 -59.34 -63.25
C ILE A 6 13.59 -57.80 -63.44
N PHE A 7 12.47 -57.10 -63.32
CA PHE A 7 12.43 -55.62 -63.33
C PHE A 7 12.72 -55.12 -61.94
N SER A 8 13.78 -54.34 -61.81
CA SER A 8 14.13 -53.60 -60.57
C SER A 8 13.22 -52.36 -60.47
N VAL A 9 12.53 -52.23 -59.36
CA VAL A 9 11.71 -51.09 -59.03
C VAL A 9 12.57 -50.09 -58.21
N PRO A 10 12.66 -48.80 -58.59
CA PRO A 10 13.42 -47.85 -57.80
C PRO A 10 12.62 -47.46 -56.50
N ALA A 11 13.32 -47.43 -55.35
CA ALA A 11 12.82 -47.01 -54.08
C ALA A 11 12.54 -45.51 -54.08
N LEU A 12 11.28 -45.14 -53.81
CA LEU A 12 10.90 -43.76 -53.48
C LEU A 12 11.45 -43.40 -52.11
N ALA A 13 12.37 -42.49 -52.11
CA ALA A 13 12.82 -41.82 -50.86
C ALA A 13 11.74 -40.88 -50.36
N ALA A 14 11.08 -41.22 -49.24
CA ALA A 14 10.16 -40.36 -48.57
C ALA A 14 10.95 -39.27 -47.80
N LEU A 15 10.83 -38.04 -48.23
CA LEU A 15 11.32 -36.87 -47.55
C LEU A 15 10.44 -36.59 -46.30
N PHE A 16 10.90 -36.97 -45.14
CA PHE A 16 10.29 -36.52 -43.88
C PHE A 16 10.69 -35.06 -43.62
N ALA A 17 9.73 -34.15 -43.76
CA ALA A 17 9.88 -32.78 -43.27
C ALA A 17 9.81 -32.79 -41.74
N PRO A 18 10.71 -32.08 -41.03
CA PRO A 18 10.59 -31.93 -39.59
C PRO A 18 9.40 -31.05 -39.26
N ALA A 19 8.45 -31.56 -38.48
CA ALA A 19 7.37 -30.79 -37.89
C ALA A 19 8.00 -29.74 -36.93
N ALA A 20 7.86 -28.47 -37.30
CA ALA A 20 8.19 -27.37 -36.41
C ALA A 20 7.21 -27.38 -35.22
N THR A 21 7.65 -27.87 -34.05
CA THR A 21 6.96 -27.68 -32.79
C THR A 21 6.98 -26.20 -32.45
N MET A 22 5.86 -25.50 -32.67
CA MET A 22 5.63 -24.17 -32.09
C MET A 22 5.63 -24.31 -30.58
N GLY A 23 6.75 -24.01 -29.97
CA GLY A 23 6.85 -23.85 -28.54
C GLY A 23 5.94 -22.70 -28.10
N LEU A 24 4.84 -23.05 -27.44
CA LEU A 24 4.05 -22.10 -26.65
C LEU A 24 4.97 -21.53 -25.59
N CYS A 25 5.46 -20.29 -25.80
CA CYS A 25 6.08 -19.52 -24.72
C CYS A 25 5.03 -19.38 -23.60
N PRO A 26 5.24 -19.94 -22.40
CA PRO A 26 4.42 -19.57 -21.28
C PRO A 26 4.70 -18.09 -21.04
N TRP A 27 3.71 -17.26 -21.21
CA TRP A 27 3.74 -15.89 -20.72
C TRP A 27 3.88 -16.00 -19.21
N ALA A 28 5.09 -15.89 -18.72
CA ALA A 28 5.35 -15.63 -17.34
C ALA A 28 4.69 -14.28 -17.07
N MET A 29 3.50 -14.31 -16.49
CA MET A 29 2.95 -13.16 -15.78
C MET A 29 3.99 -12.83 -14.72
N ALA A 30 4.82 -11.82 -14.99
CA ALA A 30 5.63 -11.22 -13.96
C ALA A 30 4.65 -10.68 -12.92
N GLU A 31 4.45 -11.41 -11.85
CA GLU A 31 3.84 -10.88 -10.65
C GLU A 31 4.64 -9.62 -10.31
N LEU A 32 3.96 -8.47 -10.44
CA LEU A 32 4.49 -7.21 -9.91
C LEU A 32 4.82 -7.51 -8.43
N PRO A 33 6.06 -7.26 -7.98
CA PRO A 33 6.37 -7.46 -6.58
C PRO A 33 5.35 -6.65 -5.78
N ALA A 34 4.55 -7.32 -4.97
CA ALA A 34 3.75 -6.69 -3.93
C ALA A 34 4.70 -5.73 -3.23
N ALA A 35 4.31 -4.45 -3.14
CA ALA A 35 5.14 -3.45 -2.49
C ALA A 35 5.51 -4.00 -1.10
N SER A 36 6.71 -4.52 -0.98
CA SER A 36 7.21 -5.14 0.24
C SER A 36 7.19 -4.06 1.30
N GLY A 37 6.28 -4.21 2.27
CA GLY A 37 6.27 -3.36 3.45
C GLY A 37 7.65 -3.41 4.09
N MET A 38 8.13 -2.27 4.54
CA MET A 38 9.40 -2.22 5.28
C MET A 38 9.13 -2.77 6.68
N ASP A 39 9.97 -3.71 7.15
CA ASP A 39 9.86 -4.21 8.51
C ASP A 39 10.49 -3.24 9.49
N LEU A 40 9.77 -2.95 10.57
CA LEU A 40 10.30 -2.17 11.69
C LEU A 40 10.97 -3.09 12.70
N SER A 41 12.12 -2.66 13.22
CA SER A 41 12.69 -3.25 14.43
C SER A 41 11.75 -3.07 15.62
N GLU A 42 11.88 -3.90 16.65
CA GLU A 42 11.08 -3.75 17.88
C GLU A 42 11.30 -2.39 18.55
N ALA A 43 12.52 -1.88 18.49
CA ALA A 43 12.84 -0.55 18.97
C ALA A 43 12.10 0.55 18.19
N ASP A 44 12.05 0.45 16.86
CA ASP A 44 11.31 1.37 16.02
C ASP A 44 9.80 1.27 16.25
N ARG A 45 9.24 0.05 16.38
CA ARG A 45 7.81 -0.13 16.74
C ARG A 45 7.46 0.60 18.02
N THR A 46 8.28 0.41 19.07
CA THR A 46 8.11 1.11 20.35
C THR A 46 8.22 2.63 20.17
N ALA A 47 9.17 3.10 19.38
CA ALA A 47 9.37 4.53 19.11
C ALA A 47 8.20 5.15 18.35
N VAL A 48 7.62 4.43 17.35
CA VAL A 48 6.43 4.83 16.61
C VAL A 48 5.25 5.03 17.56
N PHE A 49 4.92 4.05 18.41
CA PHE A 49 3.82 4.17 19.35
C PHE A 49 4.01 5.31 20.36
N LYS A 50 5.23 5.47 20.88
CA LYS A 50 5.54 6.59 21.77
C LYS A 50 5.40 7.94 21.08
N ALA A 51 5.88 8.06 19.83
CA ALA A 51 5.75 9.29 19.05
C ALA A 51 4.28 9.59 18.69
N ALA A 52 3.45 8.55 18.51
CA ALA A 52 2.00 8.68 18.36
C ALA A 52 1.28 9.08 19.66
N GLY A 53 1.99 9.19 20.79
CA GLY A 53 1.39 9.49 22.09
C GLY A 53 0.69 8.31 22.75
N ALA A 54 0.90 7.08 22.23
CA ALA A 54 0.31 5.90 22.81
C ALA A 54 0.97 5.52 24.15
N LEU A 55 0.17 5.02 25.06
CA LEU A 55 0.58 4.51 26.38
C LEU A 55 0.42 2.99 26.41
N GLN A 56 1.28 2.31 27.16
CA GLN A 56 1.09 0.87 27.37
C GLN A 56 0.08 0.62 28.49
N ARG A 57 -0.96 -0.18 28.16
CA ARG A 57 -1.96 -0.64 29.12
C ARG A 57 -2.26 -2.12 28.88
N LYS A 58 -2.15 -2.94 29.90
CA LYS A 58 -2.44 -4.40 29.84
C LYS A 58 -1.80 -5.11 28.65
N GLY A 59 -0.57 -4.74 28.29
CA GLY A 59 0.16 -5.34 27.17
C GLY A 59 -0.18 -4.78 25.79
N MET A 60 -1.05 -3.78 25.67
CA MET A 60 -1.43 -3.10 24.44
C MET A 60 -0.93 -1.65 24.42
N TRP A 61 -0.66 -1.12 23.24
CA TRP A 61 -0.49 0.31 23.02
C TRP A 61 -1.86 0.95 22.84
N VAL A 62 -2.14 2.06 23.53
CA VAL A 62 -3.45 2.72 23.56
C VAL A 62 -3.25 4.22 23.42
N ILE A 63 -3.92 4.84 22.45
CA ILE A 63 -3.96 6.29 22.26
C ILE A 63 -5.18 6.86 23.00
N CYS A 64 -6.35 6.26 22.80
CA CYS A 64 -7.57 6.60 23.52
C CYS A 64 -7.58 5.92 24.90
N ALA A 65 -6.88 6.53 25.84
CA ALA A 65 -6.69 5.93 27.16
C ALA A 65 -7.97 5.82 28.01
N ASP A 66 -8.99 6.62 27.70
CA ASP A 66 -10.25 6.67 28.46
C ASP A 66 -11.32 5.71 27.93
N ASP A 67 -11.09 5.07 26.78
CA ASP A 67 -12.00 4.06 26.26
C ASP A 67 -11.84 2.75 27.03
N PRO A 68 -12.87 2.31 27.79
CA PRO A 68 -12.81 1.06 28.56
C PRO A 68 -12.78 -0.19 27.67
N ASN A 69 -13.20 -0.06 26.41
CA ASN A 69 -13.34 -1.17 25.43
C ASN A 69 -12.34 -1.07 24.28
N THR A 70 -11.28 -0.26 24.41
CA THR A 70 -10.29 -0.11 23.35
C THR A 70 -9.65 -1.44 22.99
N SER A 71 -9.50 -1.68 21.70
CA SER A 71 -8.74 -2.82 21.14
C SER A 71 -7.24 -2.50 21.00
N GLY A 72 -6.86 -1.27 21.33
CA GLY A 72 -5.51 -0.76 21.22
C GLY A 72 -5.17 -0.20 19.82
N ALA A 73 -4.04 0.49 19.79
CA ALA A 73 -3.47 1.04 18.57
C ALA A 73 -2.63 0.00 17.83
N THR A 74 -2.69 0.02 16.51
CA THR A 74 -1.93 -0.88 15.62
C THR A 74 -1.13 -0.09 14.60
N ILE A 75 0.02 -0.63 14.16
CA ILE A 75 0.76 -0.13 13.00
C ILE A 75 0.26 -0.90 11.78
N GLU A 76 -0.54 -0.26 10.94
CA GLU A 76 -1.17 -0.91 9.79
C GLU A 76 -0.28 -0.94 8.54
N THR A 77 0.53 0.09 8.36
CA THR A 77 1.35 0.24 7.16
C THR A 77 2.71 0.78 7.54
N VAL A 78 3.75 0.20 6.94
CA VAL A 78 5.12 0.73 7.00
C VAL A 78 5.68 0.72 5.59
N ARG A 79 6.00 1.90 5.05
CA ARG A 79 6.60 2.04 3.70
C ARG A 79 7.19 3.43 3.52
N ASP A 80 8.09 3.56 2.56
CA ASP A 80 8.58 4.85 2.08
C ASP A 80 7.50 5.51 1.20
N LEU A 81 6.84 6.53 1.71
CA LEU A 81 5.74 7.23 1.04
C LEU A 81 6.20 8.39 0.17
N ASN A 82 7.30 9.03 0.53
CA ASN A 82 7.81 10.23 -0.14
C ASN A 82 9.01 9.96 -1.06
N GLY A 83 9.60 8.75 -0.99
CA GLY A 83 10.73 8.34 -1.81
C GLY A 83 12.09 8.78 -1.27
N ASP A 84 12.21 9.04 0.03
CA ASP A 84 13.45 9.50 0.65
C ASP A 84 14.31 8.37 1.25
N GLY A 85 13.85 7.13 1.13
CA GLY A 85 14.52 5.92 1.61
C GLY A 85 14.29 5.62 3.09
N ARG A 86 13.51 6.42 3.80
CA ARG A 86 13.13 6.21 5.20
C ARG A 86 11.67 5.76 5.31
N PRO A 87 11.34 4.93 6.30
CA PRO A 87 9.97 4.46 6.44
C PRO A 87 9.05 5.53 7.04
N GLU A 88 7.82 5.53 6.55
CA GLU A 88 6.65 6.08 7.23
C GLU A 88 5.83 4.95 7.82
N ALA A 89 5.22 5.23 8.98
CA ALA A 89 4.29 4.33 9.66
C ALA A 89 2.91 4.97 9.78
N VAL A 90 1.87 4.19 9.53
CA VAL A 90 0.49 4.58 9.80
C VAL A 90 0.04 3.82 11.03
N VAL A 91 -0.23 4.56 12.10
CA VAL A 91 -0.82 4.03 13.34
C VAL A 91 -2.31 4.32 13.31
N THR A 92 -3.12 3.31 13.61
CA THR A 92 -4.58 3.43 13.71
C THR A 92 -5.05 2.94 15.07
N GLU A 93 -6.16 3.49 15.53
CA GLU A 93 -6.93 2.97 16.65
C GLU A 93 -8.40 3.13 16.37
N SER A 94 -9.20 2.12 16.72
CA SER A 94 -10.64 2.10 16.49
C SER A 94 -11.41 2.19 17.80
N GLY A 95 -12.57 2.86 17.74
CA GLY A 95 -13.47 3.03 18.87
C GLY A 95 -14.35 4.26 18.70
N THR A 96 -15.65 4.13 18.97
CA THR A 96 -16.59 5.24 18.85
C THR A 96 -16.51 6.20 20.05
N PHE A 97 -15.91 5.77 21.15
CA PHE A 97 -15.76 6.57 22.37
C PHE A 97 -14.91 7.82 22.13
N CYS A 98 -13.73 7.68 21.50
CA CYS A 98 -12.85 8.81 21.20
C CYS A 98 -13.05 9.37 19.79
N TYR A 99 -13.48 8.54 18.83
CA TYR A 99 -13.47 8.89 17.41
C TYR A 99 -14.86 9.08 16.82
N GLY A 100 -15.90 9.06 17.68
CA GLY A 100 -17.28 9.36 17.31
C GLY A 100 -17.80 8.48 16.16
N PHE A 101 -18.59 9.06 15.25
CA PHE A 101 -19.19 8.34 14.12
C PHE A 101 -18.19 7.78 13.12
N THR A 102 -16.99 8.33 13.06
CA THR A 102 -15.92 7.81 12.20
C THR A 102 -15.46 6.44 12.69
N GLY A 103 -15.51 6.18 14.00
CA GLY A 103 -15.16 4.92 14.62
C GLY A 103 -13.67 4.56 14.53
N THR A 104 -12.84 5.44 13.97
CA THR A 104 -11.40 5.22 13.83
C THR A 104 -10.65 6.53 13.68
N ALA A 105 -9.39 6.54 14.08
CA ALA A 105 -8.43 7.60 13.81
C ALA A 105 -7.14 7.01 13.27
N PHE A 106 -6.37 7.84 12.59
CA PHE A 106 -5.02 7.50 12.15
C PHE A 106 -4.02 8.59 12.50
N GLN A 107 -2.78 8.17 12.60
CA GLN A 107 -1.62 9.06 12.61
C GLN A 107 -0.61 8.57 11.58
N LEU A 108 -0.15 9.48 10.73
CA LEU A 108 0.99 9.26 9.85
C LEU A 108 2.25 9.74 10.56
N LEU A 109 3.22 8.86 10.72
CA LEU A 109 4.52 9.18 11.29
C LEU A 109 5.63 8.94 10.27
N SER A 110 6.66 9.77 10.31
CA SER A 110 7.84 9.62 9.43
C SER A 110 9.11 9.51 10.27
N LYS A 111 9.99 8.58 9.86
CA LYS A 111 11.32 8.45 10.45
C LYS A 111 12.22 9.56 9.96
N GLN A 112 12.75 10.35 10.88
CA GLN A 112 13.62 11.48 10.58
C GLN A 112 15.08 11.03 10.37
N ALA A 113 15.90 11.87 9.76
CA ALA A 113 17.32 11.56 9.51
C ALA A 113 18.13 11.27 10.79
N ASN A 114 17.72 11.80 11.92
CA ASN A 114 18.32 11.55 13.24
C ASN A 114 17.80 10.27 13.91
N GLY A 115 16.94 9.49 13.21
CA GLY A 115 16.35 8.25 13.72
C GLY A 115 15.10 8.43 14.58
N SER A 116 14.71 9.65 14.95
CA SER A 116 13.46 9.90 15.69
C SER A 116 12.23 9.75 14.78
N TRP A 117 11.06 9.57 15.37
CA TRP A 117 9.78 9.54 14.67
C TRP A 117 9.00 10.83 14.93
N ARG A 118 8.39 11.37 13.89
CA ARG A 118 7.59 12.60 13.93
C ARG A 118 6.20 12.35 13.37
N VAL A 119 5.16 12.83 14.08
CA VAL A 119 3.78 12.87 13.55
C VAL A 119 3.71 13.92 12.45
N MET A 120 3.24 13.49 11.28
CA MET A 120 3.09 14.31 10.08
C MET A 120 1.64 14.74 9.86
N SER A 121 0.67 13.84 10.14
CA SER A 121 -0.77 14.09 10.09
C SER A 121 -1.46 13.24 11.15
N SER A 122 -2.55 13.74 11.75
CA SER A 122 -3.38 13.05 12.72
C SER A 122 -4.83 13.49 12.53
N ASN A 123 -5.71 12.51 12.19
CA ASN A 123 -7.11 12.79 11.92
C ASN A 123 -8.02 11.64 12.35
N ASN A 124 -9.29 11.96 12.64
CA ASN A 124 -10.33 10.95 12.72
C ASN A 124 -10.77 10.59 11.31
N GLY A 125 -10.57 9.34 10.91
CA GLY A 125 -10.86 8.85 9.57
C GLY A 125 -9.98 7.73 9.11
N ILE A 126 -10.18 7.34 7.85
CA ILE A 126 -9.40 6.31 7.16
C ILE A 126 -8.50 7.02 6.14
N PRO A 127 -7.17 6.93 6.25
CA PRO A 127 -6.26 7.58 5.32
C PRO A 127 -6.20 6.83 3.99
N GLN A 128 -6.36 7.55 2.89
CA GLN A 128 -6.08 7.06 1.55
C GLN A 128 -4.99 7.92 0.92
N PHE A 129 -3.83 7.32 0.66
CA PHE A 129 -2.71 8.00 0.02
C PHE A 129 -2.92 8.07 -1.49
N LEU A 130 -3.03 9.29 -2.02
CA LEU A 130 -3.32 9.54 -3.43
C LEU A 130 -2.04 9.56 -4.27
N LYS A 131 -2.20 9.45 -5.59
CA LYS A 131 -1.09 9.58 -6.55
C LYS A 131 -0.61 11.03 -6.67
N THR A 132 -1.48 12.01 -6.37
CA THR A 132 -1.11 13.43 -6.35
C THR A 132 -0.21 13.71 -5.15
N ARG A 133 0.72 14.66 -5.32
CA ARG A 133 1.78 14.87 -4.35
C ARG A 133 1.97 16.35 -4.01
N GLY A 134 2.39 16.61 -2.78
CA GLY A 134 2.84 17.89 -2.29
C GLY A 134 4.37 18.05 -2.35
N VAL A 135 4.88 18.98 -1.58
CA VAL A 135 6.30 19.27 -1.47
C VAL A 135 7.09 18.03 -1.04
N GLY A 136 8.29 17.85 -1.60
CA GLY A 136 9.19 16.74 -1.23
C GLY A 136 8.65 15.34 -1.52
N GLY A 137 7.74 15.21 -2.51
CA GLY A 137 7.23 13.91 -2.93
C GLY A 137 6.17 13.29 -2.03
N TRP A 138 5.73 14.00 -0.98
CA TRP A 138 4.70 13.53 -0.07
C TRP A 138 3.35 13.34 -0.76
N PRO A 139 2.68 12.17 -0.63
CA PRO A 139 1.36 11.95 -1.22
C PRO A 139 0.31 12.84 -0.56
N ASP A 140 -0.70 13.28 -1.33
CA ASP A 140 -1.91 13.83 -0.74
C ASP A 140 -2.62 12.74 0.06
N ILE A 141 -3.31 13.13 1.13
CA ILE A 141 -4.08 12.23 1.99
C ILE A 141 -5.55 12.59 1.88
N SER A 142 -6.36 11.67 1.34
CA SER A 142 -7.81 11.75 1.48
C SER A 142 -8.22 11.13 2.81
N VAL A 143 -8.96 11.87 3.63
CA VAL A 143 -9.41 11.41 4.95
C VAL A 143 -10.86 10.95 4.82
N GLY A 144 -11.04 9.63 4.68
CA GLY A 144 -12.35 8.99 4.54
C GLY A 144 -13.10 8.90 5.87
N GLY A 145 -14.42 8.76 5.78
CA GLY A 145 -15.30 8.64 6.93
C GLY A 145 -16.75 8.43 6.49
N PRO A 146 -17.74 8.59 7.40
CA PRO A 146 -19.13 8.56 7.03
C PRO A 146 -19.50 9.67 6.04
N GLY A 147 -20.32 9.36 5.03
CA GLY A 147 -20.78 10.32 4.04
C GLY A 147 -19.97 10.31 2.74
N PHE A 148 -19.85 11.47 2.13
CA PHE A 148 -19.18 11.69 0.85
C PHE A 148 -18.54 13.08 0.83
N CYS A 149 -17.68 13.34 -0.16
CA CYS A 149 -16.96 14.61 -0.29
C CYS A 149 -15.91 14.81 0.82
N PHE A 150 -14.87 13.98 0.77
CA PHE A 150 -13.87 13.91 1.80
C PHE A 150 -12.80 14.99 1.66
N PRO A 151 -12.26 15.50 2.75
CA PRO A 151 -11.11 16.41 2.72
C PRO A 151 -9.88 15.68 2.19
N VAL A 152 -9.13 16.37 1.36
CA VAL A 152 -7.81 15.96 0.86
C VAL A 152 -6.80 16.95 1.38
N GLU A 153 -5.88 16.47 2.18
CA GLU A 153 -4.78 17.23 2.73
C GLU A 153 -3.54 17.09 1.83
N ARG A 154 -2.74 18.16 1.75
CA ARG A 154 -1.48 18.23 1.01
C ARG A 154 -0.36 18.73 1.90
N TRP A 155 0.79 18.08 1.80
CA TRP A 155 2.00 18.54 2.46
C TRP A 155 2.55 19.80 1.80
N ASN A 156 2.70 20.87 2.57
CA ASN A 156 3.21 22.17 2.10
C ASN A 156 4.72 22.38 2.37
N GLY A 157 5.41 21.36 2.89
CA GLY A 157 6.80 21.42 3.36
C GLY A 157 6.93 21.57 4.87
N LYS A 158 5.82 21.89 5.57
CA LYS A 158 5.81 22.11 7.02
C LYS A 158 4.71 21.30 7.73
N ALA A 159 3.52 21.26 7.14
CA ALA A 159 2.35 20.57 7.64
C ALA A 159 1.48 20.02 6.49
N TYR A 160 0.65 19.02 6.81
CA TYR A 160 -0.50 18.66 5.98
C TYR A 160 -1.62 19.65 6.24
N GLU A 161 -2.15 20.25 5.18
CA GLU A 161 -3.22 21.24 5.24
C GLU A 161 -4.30 20.91 4.23
N LEU A 162 -5.55 21.29 4.51
CA LEU A 162 -6.66 21.11 3.60
C LEU A 162 -6.35 21.76 2.24
N HIS A 163 -6.37 20.95 1.20
CA HIS A 163 -6.08 21.38 -0.17
C HIS A 163 -7.34 21.41 -1.05
N ARG A 164 -8.22 20.42 -0.89
CA ARG A 164 -9.48 20.29 -1.63
C ARG A 164 -10.41 19.31 -0.95
N PHE A 165 -11.64 19.23 -1.47
CA PHE A 165 -12.55 18.12 -1.19
C PHE A 165 -12.73 17.28 -2.45
N GLU A 166 -12.86 15.95 -2.27
CA GLU A 166 -12.91 14.99 -3.36
C GLU A 166 -13.81 13.80 -3.01
N TYR A 167 -14.49 13.27 -4.02
CA TYR A 167 -15.25 12.03 -3.93
C TYR A 167 -15.06 11.27 -5.24
N GLU A 168 -14.68 10.00 -5.16
CA GLU A 168 -14.41 9.14 -6.34
C GLU A 168 -13.49 9.80 -7.39
N GLY A 169 -12.42 10.46 -6.94
CA GLY A 169 -11.46 11.13 -7.81
C GLY A 169 -11.93 12.45 -8.42
N LYS A 170 -13.12 12.95 -8.05
CA LYS A 170 -13.67 14.21 -8.55
C LYS A 170 -13.79 15.25 -7.43
N ARG A 171 -13.46 16.50 -7.75
CA ARG A 171 -13.68 17.60 -6.81
C ARG A 171 -15.16 17.75 -6.46
N CYS A 172 -15.44 18.00 -5.20
CA CYS A 172 -16.79 18.22 -4.70
C CYS A 172 -16.79 19.38 -3.68
N LYS A 173 -18.02 19.78 -3.27
CA LYS A 173 -18.23 20.71 -2.16
C LYS A 173 -18.96 19.97 -1.04
N PRO A 174 -18.46 19.97 0.21
CA PRO A 174 -19.17 19.37 1.32
C PRO A 174 -20.50 20.08 1.52
N PRO A 175 -21.54 19.38 2.00
CA PRO A 175 -22.79 20.01 2.40
C PRO A 175 -22.51 21.05 3.49
N ARG A 176 -23.29 22.14 3.48
CA ARG A 176 -23.24 23.20 4.51
C ARG A 176 -23.96 22.75 5.76
#